data_c4f59e1eca9ed610aca9258f2eddcf73
#
_entry.id   c4f59e1eca9ed610aca9258f2eddcf73
#
_cell.length_a   1.000
_cell.length_b   1.000
_cell.length_c   1.000
_cell.angle_alpha   90.00
_cell.angle_beta   90.00
_cell.angle_gamma   90.00
#
_symmetry.space_group_name_H-M   'P 1'
#
loop_
_entity.id
_entity.type
_entity.pdbx_description
1 polymer ?
#
loop_
_entity_poly.entity_id
_entity_poly.type
_entity_poly.pdbx_seq_one_letter_code
_entity_poly.pdbx_strand_id
1 'polypeptide(L)'
;LKSVPKADDLGYTIGPQINAASRLGDSSLPTKILVSKDINEIDNISRKLLLLNEKRKLIENTIYNQALNQIKNTNSLKFILIYGNNWHSGVLGIVASRLLKQYYKPTIIISFNNNIGVGSARSIDAINLGNIILEAKNEGLLVSGGGHSKAAGFKIEKDNLNLFNLYLDNALKNYDEEV
;
A
#
# COMPACT_ATOMS: atom_id res chain seq x y z
N LEU A 1 25.67 -6.43 -11.56
CA LEU A 1 25.72 -4.97 -11.68
C LEU A 1 26.48 -4.61 -12.97
N LYS A 2 25.92 -3.70 -13.77
CA LYS A 2 26.62 -3.06 -14.88
C LYS A 2 27.85 -2.34 -14.32
N SER A 3 28.89 -2.18 -15.12
CA SER A 3 30.18 -1.62 -14.71
C SER A 3 30.12 -0.19 -14.13
N VAL A 4 29.05 0.57 -14.41
CA VAL A 4 28.82 1.92 -13.86
C VAL A 4 27.34 2.02 -13.44
N PRO A 5 27.05 2.24 -12.13
CA PRO A 5 25.68 2.44 -11.65
C PRO A 5 25.07 3.72 -12.25
N LYS A 6 23.79 3.64 -12.63
CA LYS A 6 23.00 4.78 -13.10
C LYS A 6 21.96 5.18 -12.06
N ALA A 7 21.36 6.35 -12.19
CA ALA A 7 20.27 6.81 -11.30
C ALA A 7 19.10 5.82 -11.25
N ASP A 8 18.77 5.18 -12.36
CA ASP A 8 17.75 4.14 -12.43
C ASP A 8 18.08 2.90 -11.58
N ASP A 9 19.35 2.52 -11.48
CA ASP A 9 19.78 1.40 -10.62
C ASP A 9 19.53 1.73 -9.14
N LEU A 10 19.72 2.99 -8.73
CA LEU A 10 19.39 3.44 -7.38
C LEU A 10 17.87 3.42 -7.13
N GLY A 11 17.08 3.96 -8.07
CA GLY A 11 15.62 4.08 -7.91
C GLY A 11 14.87 2.75 -8.02
N TYR A 12 15.25 1.90 -8.96
CA TYR A 12 14.48 0.70 -9.32
C TYR A 12 15.13 -0.63 -8.91
N THR A 13 16.41 -0.62 -8.51
CA THR A 13 17.10 -1.84 -8.06
C THR A 13 17.47 -1.76 -6.58
N ILE A 14 18.26 -0.78 -6.17
CA ILE A 14 18.79 -0.66 -4.81
C ILE A 14 17.71 -0.13 -3.85
N GLY A 15 16.99 0.93 -4.23
CA GLY A 15 15.94 1.53 -3.41
C GLY A 15 14.86 0.52 -2.96
N PRO A 16 14.27 -0.28 -3.86
CA PRO A 16 13.34 -1.32 -3.48
C PRO A 16 13.89 -2.38 -2.51
N GLN A 17 15.17 -2.75 -2.63
CA GLN A 17 15.83 -3.69 -1.72
C GLN A 17 15.98 -3.10 -0.32
N ILE A 18 16.48 -1.88 -0.22
CA ILE A 18 16.62 -1.15 1.04
C ILE A 18 15.25 -0.99 1.71
N ASN A 19 14.23 -0.56 0.97
CA ASN A 19 12.89 -0.34 1.48
C ASN A 19 12.16 -1.64 1.88
N ALA A 20 12.54 -2.79 1.34
CA ALA A 20 11.90 -4.07 1.65
C ALA A 20 12.06 -4.44 3.14
N ALA A 21 13.19 -4.13 3.76
CA ALA A 21 13.43 -4.40 5.17
C ALA A 21 12.45 -3.66 6.08
N SER A 22 12.28 -2.36 5.88
CA SER A 22 11.32 -1.56 6.67
C SER A 22 9.87 -2.02 6.48
N ARG A 23 9.53 -2.52 5.31
CA ARG A 23 8.17 -3.03 5.02
C ARG A 23 7.89 -4.37 5.68
N LEU A 24 8.90 -5.23 5.87
CA LEU A 24 8.75 -6.57 6.43
C LEU A 24 9.17 -6.66 7.91
N GLY A 25 9.48 -5.54 8.55
CA GLY A 25 9.65 -5.46 10.00
C GLY A 25 11.08 -5.26 10.52
N ASP A 26 12.09 -5.17 9.64
CA ASP A 26 13.46 -4.87 10.06
C ASP A 26 13.94 -3.50 9.52
N SER A 27 13.52 -2.44 10.19
CA SER A 27 13.85 -1.06 9.82
C SER A 27 15.29 -0.64 10.14
N SER A 28 16.08 -1.47 10.85
CA SER A 28 17.47 -1.13 11.19
C SER A 28 18.45 -1.40 10.05
N LEU A 29 18.19 -2.39 9.22
CA LEU A 29 19.08 -2.79 8.13
C LEU A 29 19.35 -1.69 7.10
N PRO A 30 18.35 -0.90 6.67
CA PRO A 30 18.57 0.22 5.75
C PRO A 30 19.59 1.23 6.26
N THR A 31 19.50 1.60 7.52
CA THR A 31 20.44 2.55 8.13
C THR A 31 21.83 1.94 8.26
N LYS A 32 21.92 0.70 8.73
CA LYS A 32 23.20 0.01 8.92
C LYS A 32 24.00 -0.11 7.63
N ILE A 33 23.37 -0.51 6.52
CA ILE A 33 24.09 -0.65 5.24
C ILE A 33 24.62 0.67 4.71
N LEU A 34 23.95 1.80 5.03
CA LEU A 34 24.37 3.13 4.54
C LEU A 34 25.49 3.74 5.39
N VAL A 35 25.65 3.35 6.65
CA VAL A 35 26.64 3.95 7.57
C VAL A 35 27.80 3.03 7.90
N SER A 36 27.69 1.72 7.68
CA SER A 36 28.76 0.76 7.98
C SER A 36 29.96 0.98 7.08
N LYS A 37 31.16 0.81 7.69
CA LYS A 37 32.46 0.82 6.99
C LYS A 37 33.06 -0.59 6.90
N ASP A 38 32.44 -1.57 7.57
CA ASP A 38 32.87 -2.97 7.55
C ASP A 38 32.29 -3.69 6.33
N ILE A 39 33.17 -4.09 5.43
CA ILE A 39 32.81 -4.77 4.17
C ILE A 39 32.08 -6.09 4.45
N ASN A 40 32.46 -6.84 5.50
CA ASN A 40 31.79 -8.09 5.83
C ASN A 40 30.37 -7.84 6.34
N GLU A 41 30.19 -6.80 7.16
CA GLU A 41 28.85 -6.38 7.61
C GLU A 41 27.97 -5.94 6.43
N ILE A 42 28.53 -5.12 5.53
CA ILE A 42 27.83 -4.64 4.32
C ILE A 42 27.39 -5.82 3.44
N ASP A 43 28.27 -6.80 3.20
CA ASP A 43 27.94 -7.98 2.40
C ASP A 43 26.83 -8.82 3.05
N ASN A 44 26.90 -9.06 4.35
CA ASN A 44 25.88 -9.78 5.11
C ASN A 44 24.52 -9.07 5.07
N ILE A 45 24.50 -7.74 5.26
CA ILE A 45 23.26 -6.96 5.20
C ILE A 45 22.70 -6.96 3.78
N SER A 46 23.55 -6.79 2.76
CA SER A 46 23.13 -6.80 1.34
C SER A 46 22.41 -8.11 0.99
N ARG A 47 22.96 -9.26 1.38
CA ARG A 47 22.30 -10.57 1.18
C ARG A 47 20.96 -10.66 1.89
N LYS A 48 20.84 -10.17 3.13
CA LYS A 48 19.56 -10.12 3.85
C LYS A 48 18.54 -9.24 3.15
N LEU A 49 18.95 -8.06 2.67
CA LEU A 49 18.07 -7.14 1.94
C LEU A 49 17.56 -7.75 0.63
N LEU A 50 18.41 -8.50 -0.09
CA LEU A 50 17.99 -9.25 -1.28
C LEU A 50 16.90 -10.28 -0.95
N LEU A 51 17.10 -11.10 0.08
CA LEU A 51 16.12 -12.10 0.51
C LEU A 51 14.80 -11.45 0.97
N LEU A 52 14.88 -10.36 1.74
CA LEU A 52 13.68 -9.62 2.16
C LEU A 52 12.93 -9.02 0.96
N ASN A 53 13.64 -8.52 -0.05
CA ASN A 53 13.01 -7.99 -1.26
C ASN A 53 12.31 -9.09 -2.07
N GLU A 54 12.92 -10.26 -2.21
CA GLU A 54 12.25 -11.41 -2.85
C GLU A 54 11.00 -11.85 -2.07
N LYS A 55 11.09 -11.94 -0.74
CA LYS A 55 9.93 -12.24 0.12
C LYS A 55 8.83 -11.19 -0.04
N ARG A 56 9.20 -9.88 -0.07
CA ARG A 56 8.24 -8.80 -0.31
C ARG A 56 7.53 -8.97 -1.66
N LYS A 57 8.25 -9.26 -2.73
CA LYS A 57 7.68 -9.48 -4.07
C LYS A 57 6.69 -10.65 -4.08
N LEU A 58 7.01 -11.75 -3.41
CA LEU A 58 6.11 -12.90 -3.30
C LEU A 58 4.81 -12.54 -2.57
N ILE A 59 4.91 -11.87 -1.41
CA ILE A 59 3.75 -11.42 -0.64
C ILE A 59 2.90 -10.45 -1.47
N GLU A 60 3.54 -9.46 -2.12
CA GLU A 60 2.88 -8.50 -3.01
C GLU A 60 2.10 -9.20 -4.12
N ASN A 61 2.72 -10.14 -4.84
CA ASN A 61 2.07 -10.86 -5.94
C ASN A 61 0.91 -11.73 -5.45
N THR A 62 1.03 -12.36 -4.28
CA THR A 62 -0.05 -13.14 -3.68
C THR A 62 -1.27 -12.25 -3.40
N ILE A 63 -1.06 -11.12 -2.70
CA ILE A 63 -2.16 -10.18 -2.37
C ILE A 63 -2.74 -9.59 -3.65
N TYR A 64 -1.90 -9.21 -4.61
CA TYR A 64 -2.35 -8.64 -5.89
C TYR A 64 -3.25 -9.63 -6.66
N ASN A 65 -2.88 -10.91 -6.75
CA ASN A 65 -3.70 -11.91 -7.44
C ASN A 65 -5.03 -12.16 -6.72
N GLN A 66 -5.03 -12.19 -5.38
CA GLN A 66 -6.26 -12.28 -4.60
C GLN A 66 -7.16 -11.05 -4.81
N ALA A 67 -6.58 -9.85 -4.87
CA ALA A 67 -7.30 -8.62 -5.16
C ALA A 67 -7.90 -8.63 -6.57
N LEU A 68 -7.18 -9.08 -7.60
CA LEU A 68 -7.69 -9.21 -8.96
C LEU A 68 -8.91 -10.13 -9.04
N ASN A 69 -8.92 -11.22 -8.28
CA ASN A 69 -10.07 -12.14 -8.24
C ASN A 69 -11.30 -11.47 -7.58
N GLN A 70 -11.11 -10.60 -6.59
CA GLN A 70 -12.21 -9.83 -6.01
C GLN A 70 -12.75 -8.78 -6.98
N ILE A 71 -11.88 -8.06 -7.69
CA ILE A 71 -12.27 -7.01 -8.65
C ILE A 71 -13.20 -7.58 -9.74
N LYS A 72 -12.96 -8.79 -10.23
CA LYS A 72 -13.81 -9.43 -11.24
C LYS A 72 -15.27 -9.59 -10.81
N ASN A 73 -15.51 -9.63 -9.50
CA ASN A 73 -16.83 -9.82 -8.89
C ASN A 73 -17.41 -8.52 -8.30
N THR A 74 -16.74 -7.38 -8.53
CA THR A 74 -17.14 -6.08 -7.95
C THR A 74 -17.72 -5.19 -9.03
N ASN A 75 -18.91 -4.66 -8.79
CA ASN A 75 -19.62 -3.77 -9.74
C ASN A 75 -19.33 -2.27 -9.51
N SER A 76 -18.41 -1.90 -8.62
CA SER A 76 -18.10 -0.48 -8.40
C SER A 76 -17.36 0.11 -9.59
N LEU A 77 -17.98 1.12 -10.21
CA LEU A 77 -17.40 1.84 -11.35
C LEU A 77 -16.44 2.96 -10.91
N LYS A 78 -16.56 3.47 -9.66
CA LYS A 78 -15.89 4.70 -9.21
C LYS A 78 -14.58 4.48 -8.48
N PHE A 79 -14.48 3.45 -7.68
CA PHE A 79 -13.30 3.12 -6.87
C PHE A 79 -13.15 1.61 -6.71
N ILE A 80 -12.00 1.19 -6.23
CA ILE A 80 -11.69 -0.20 -5.90
C ILE A 80 -11.56 -0.31 -4.38
N LEU A 81 -12.44 -1.05 -3.72
CA LEU A 81 -12.35 -1.44 -2.31
C LEU A 81 -12.18 -2.94 -2.21
N ILE A 82 -11.02 -3.35 -1.74
CA ILE A 82 -10.62 -4.76 -1.62
C ILE A 82 -10.19 -5.03 -0.19
N TYR A 83 -10.54 -6.19 0.31
CA TYR A 83 -10.12 -6.60 1.66
C TYR A 83 -9.79 -8.08 1.74
N GLY A 84 -8.95 -8.43 2.69
CA GLY A 84 -8.58 -9.80 2.98
C GLY A 84 -8.12 -9.98 4.42
N ASN A 85 -7.93 -11.23 4.82
CA ASN A 85 -7.49 -11.55 6.16
C ASN A 85 -5.98 -11.81 6.17
N ASN A 86 -5.30 -11.30 7.21
CA ASN A 86 -3.87 -11.56 7.48
C ASN A 86 -2.92 -11.16 6.32
N TRP A 87 -3.29 -10.22 5.48
CA TRP A 87 -2.38 -9.63 4.51
C TRP A 87 -1.34 -8.78 5.22
N HIS A 88 -0.12 -8.82 4.74
CA HIS A 88 0.96 -8.05 5.35
C HIS A 88 0.78 -6.55 5.10
N SER A 89 0.54 -5.76 6.17
CA SER A 89 0.23 -4.32 6.07
C SER A 89 1.29 -3.50 5.34
N GLY A 90 2.58 -3.86 5.47
CA GLY A 90 3.70 -3.16 4.81
C GLY A 90 3.69 -3.20 3.29
N VAL A 91 2.87 -4.06 2.65
CA VAL A 91 2.78 -4.16 1.19
C VAL A 91 1.46 -3.67 0.61
N LEU A 92 0.43 -3.41 1.43
CA LEU A 92 -0.90 -2.98 0.95
C LEU A 92 -0.82 -1.75 0.06
N GLY A 93 -0.02 -0.75 0.46
CA GLY A 93 0.17 0.48 -0.33
C GLY A 93 0.85 0.25 -1.69
N ILE A 94 1.69 -0.77 -1.82
CA ILE A 94 2.30 -1.13 -3.10
C ILE A 94 1.25 -1.75 -4.02
N VAL A 95 0.45 -2.68 -3.48
CA VAL A 95 -0.63 -3.33 -4.23
C VAL A 95 -1.69 -2.30 -4.63
N ALA A 96 -2.08 -1.37 -3.72
CA ALA A 96 -3.00 -0.28 -4.05
C ALA A 96 -2.46 0.60 -5.20
N SER A 97 -1.17 0.95 -5.17
CA SER A 97 -0.55 1.72 -6.25
C SER A 97 -0.52 0.96 -7.59
N ARG A 98 -0.32 -0.35 -7.55
CA ARG A 98 -0.32 -1.19 -8.76
C ARG A 98 -1.69 -1.30 -9.39
N LEU A 99 -2.73 -1.49 -8.57
CA LEU A 99 -4.13 -1.52 -9.02
C LEU A 99 -4.59 -0.14 -9.52
N LEU A 100 -4.23 0.94 -8.83
CA LEU A 100 -4.48 2.31 -9.29
C LEU A 100 -3.92 2.55 -10.69
N LYS A 101 -2.66 2.15 -10.95
CA LYS A 101 -2.04 2.29 -12.27
C LYS A 101 -2.74 1.48 -13.35
N GLN A 102 -3.26 0.30 -13.01
CA GLN A 102 -3.92 -0.58 -13.97
C GLN A 102 -5.34 -0.14 -14.31
N TYR A 103 -6.10 0.31 -13.31
CA TYR A 103 -7.52 0.60 -13.48
C TYR A 103 -7.84 2.09 -13.51
N TYR A 104 -6.86 2.94 -13.18
CA TYR A 104 -7.00 4.40 -13.07
C TYR A 104 -8.15 4.84 -12.17
N LYS A 105 -8.34 4.13 -11.05
CA LYS A 105 -9.39 4.38 -10.05
C LYS A 105 -8.80 4.49 -8.65
N PRO A 106 -9.34 5.36 -7.78
CA PRO A 106 -9.01 5.35 -6.36
C PRO A 106 -9.09 3.93 -5.82
N THR A 107 -8.03 3.51 -5.15
CA THR A 107 -7.91 2.12 -4.70
C THR A 107 -7.64 2.05 -3.22
N ILE A 108 -8.48 1.33 -2.50
CA ILE A 108 -8.45 1.11 -1.07
C ILE A 108 -8.27 -0.39 -0.81
N ILE A 109 -7.24 -0.76 -0.06
CA ILE A 109 -6.95 -2.15 0.31
C ILE A 109 -6.90 -2.26 1.83
N ILE A 110 -7.64 -3.22 2.39
CA ILE A 110 -7.75 -3.43 3.82
C ILE A 110 -7.31 -4.85 4.17
N SER A 111 -6.46 -4.98 5.17
CA SER A 111 -6.12 -6.26 5.78
C SER A 111 -6.74 -6.35 7.17
N PHE A 112 -7.61 -7.33 7.36
CA PHE A 112 -8.20 -7.63 8.67
C PHE A 112 -7.33 -8.63 9.44
N ASN A 113 -7.12 -8.32 10.71
CA ASN A 113 -6.66 -9.26 11.73
C ASN A 113 -7.71 -9.27 12.82
N ASN A 114 -8.46 -10.36 12.94
CA ASN A 114 -9.70 -10.43 13.73
C ASN A 114 -10.69 -9.32 13.32
N ASN A 115 -11.08 -8.45 14.27
CA ASN A 115 -12.08 -7.41 14.04
C ASN A 115 -11.49 -6.07 13.59
N ILE A 116 -10.17 -5.89 13.57
CA ILE A 116 -9.53 -4.63 13.18
C ILE A 116 -8.86 -4.76 11.82
N GLY A 117 -9.22 -3.88 10.91
CA GLY A 117 -8.60 -3.72 9.59
C GLY A 117 -7.59 -2.60 9.57
N VAL A 118 -6.44 -2.84 8.92
CA VAL A 118 -5.47 -1.80 8.55
C VAL A 118 -5.62 -1.55 7.07
N GLY A 119 -5.95 -0.31 6.71
CA GLY A 119 -6.18 0.11 5.33
C GLY A 119 -5.03 0.96 4.76
N SER A 120 -4.78 0.79 3.49
CA SER A 120 -3.93 1.67 2.69
C SER A 120 -4.65 2.05 1.40
N ALA A 121 -4.68 3.34 1.12
CA ALA A 121 -5.40 3.88 -0.02
C ALA A 121 -4.49 4.71 -0.92
N ARG A 122 -4.80 4.70 -2.23
CA ARG A 122 -4.11 5.47 -3.26
C ARG A 122 -5.14 6.12 -4.17
N SER A 123 -4.86 7.34 -4.64
CA SER A 123 -5.79 8.13 -5.45
C SER A 123 -5.14 8.73 -6.69
N ILE A 124 -5.98 9.09 -7.66
CA ILE A 124 -5.67 9.92 -8.81
C ILE A 124 -5.61 11.41 -8.39
N ASP A 125 -5.06 12.27 -9.23
CA ASP A 125 -4.83 13.68 -8.92
C ASP A 125 -6.09 14.48 -8.62
N ALA A 126 -7.20 14.16 -9.26
CA ALA A 126 -8.48 14.84 -9.09
C ALA A 126 -9.14 14.63 -7.71
N ILE A 127 -8.72 13.63 -6.92
CA ILE A 127 -9.39 13.22 -5.69
C ILE A 127 -8.47 13.39 -4.48
N ASN A 128 -8.88 14.23 -3.52
CA ASN A 128 -8.18 14.38 -2.25
C ASN A 128 -8.57 13.30 -1.25
N LEU A 129 -7.85 12.19 -1.30
CA LEU A 129 -8.13 11.03 -0.45
C LEU A 129 -7.86 11.31 1.04
N GLY A 130 -6.91 12.18 1.36
CA GLY A 130 -6.62 12.56 2.74
C GLY A 130 -7.82 13.20 3.43
N ASN A 131 -8.55 14.10 2.75
CA ASN A 131 -9.77 14.70 3.28
C ASN A 131 -10.88 13.67 3.46
N ILE A 132 -11.12 12.81 2.47
CA ILE A 132 -12.13 11.74 2.53
C ILE A 132 -11.89 10.83 3.75
N ILE A 133 -10.65 10.41 3.98
CA ILE A 133 -10.30 9.56 5.13
C ILE A 133 -10.41 10.33 6.46
N LEU A 134 -10.07 11.60 6.49
CA LEU A 134 -10.20 12.42 7.69
C LEU A 134 -11.67 12.64 8.07
N GLU A 135 -12.52 12.93 7.10
CA GLU A 135 -13.97 13.08 7.28
C GLU A 135 -14.61 11.77 7.75
N ALA A 136 -14.31 10.63 7.11
CA ALA A 136 -14.77 9.33 7.55
C ALA A 136 -14.36 9.00 9.00
N LYS A 137 -13.18 9.42 9.42
CA LYS A 137 -12.74 9.30 10.82
C LYS A 137 -13.58 10.20 11.74
N ASN A 138 -13.85 11.44 11.35
CA ASN A 138 -14.62 12.38 12.15
C ASN A 138 -16.08 11.93 12.31
N GLU A 139 -16.63 11.22 11.32
CA GLU A 139 -17.95 10.57 11.38
C GLU A 139 -17.97 9.27 12.20
N GLY A 140 -16.84 8.84 12.75
CA GLY A 140 -16.74 7.62 13.57
C GLY A 140 -16.70 6.31 12.78
N LEU A 141 -16.59 6.37 11.45
CA LEU A 141 -16.48 5.18 10.59
C LEU A 141 -15.11 4.51 10.71
N LEU A 142 -14.07 5.29 11.05
CA LEU A 142 -12.69 4.82 11.17
C LEU A 142 -12.17 5.02 12.60
N VAL A 143 -11.46 4.04 13.12
CA VAL A 143 -10.77 4.11 14.43
C VAL A 143 -9.67 5.16 14.42
N SER A 144 -8.93 5.21 13.31
CA SER A 144 -7.88 6.21 13.07
C SER A 144 -7.65 6.33 11.57
N GLY A 145 -7.17 7.48 11.14
CA GLY A 145 -6.86 7.67 9.72
C GLY A 145 -6.26 9.04 9.46
N GLY A 146 -5.60 9.14 8.31
CA GLY A 146 -5.02 10.37 7.80
C GLY A 146 -4.17 10.09 6.57
N GLY A 147 -3.68 11.17 5.96
CA GLY A 147 -2.88 11.07 4.75
C GLY A 147 -2.77 12.39 4.02
N HIS A 148 -2.46 12.29 2.75
CA HIS A 148 -2.36 13.40 1.80
C HIS A 148 -3.29 13.14 0.60
N SER A 149 -3.37 14.08 -0.33
CA SER A 149 -4.27 13.96 -1.49
C SER A 149 -4.17 12.61 -2.21
N LYS A 150 -2.96 12.09 -2.46
CA LYS A 150 -2.73 10.86 -3.25
C LYS A 150 -2.61 9.57 -2.45
N ALA A 151 -2.46 9.65 -1.13
CA ALA A 151 -2.20 8.47 -0.30
C ALA A 151 -2.71 8.67 1.12
N ALA A 152 -3.40 7.66 1.64
CA ALA A 152 -3.87 7.65 3.02
C ALA A 152 -3.71 6.27 3.65
N GLY A 153 -3.66 6.26 4.99
CA GLY A 153 -3.68 5.06 5.80
C GLY A 153 -4.71 5.20 6.92
N PHE A 154 -5.33 4.09 7.33
CA PHE A 154 -6.36 4.12 8.35
C PHE A 154 -6.50 2.78 9.08
N LYS A 155 -7.24 2.80 10.19
CA LYS A 155 -7.74 1.60 10.87
C LYS A 155 -9.26 1.64 10.91
N ILE A 156 -9.89 0.47 10.73
CA ILE A 156 -11.35 0.31 10.67
C ILE A 156 -11.76 -0.93 11.44
N GLU A 157 -12.89 -0.87 12.12
CA GLU A 157 -13.57 -2.06 12.65
C GLU A 157 -14.29 -2.79 11.51
N LYS A 158 -14.29 -4.11 11.55
CA LYS A 158 -14.87 -4.93 10.49
C LYS A 158 -16.37 -4.65 10.31
N ASP A 159 -17.07 -4.36 11.41
CA ASP A 159 -18.50 -4.08 11.41
C ASP A 159 -18.82 -2.76 10.68
N ASN A 160 -17.89 -1.82 10.63
CA ASN A 160 -18.02 -0.56 9.91
C ASN A 160 -17.73 -0.65 8.42
N LEU A 161 -17.28 -1.80 7.90
CA LEU A 161 -16.84 -1.93 6.50
C LEU A 161 -17.95 -1.56 5.50
N ASN A 162 -19.18 -2.00 5.74
CA ASN A 162 -20.31 -1.71 4.85
C ASN A 162 -20.67 -0.22 4.88
N LEU A 163 -20.69 0.40 6.05
CA LEU A 163 -20.95 1.84 6.20
C LEU A 163 -19.86 2.68 5.54
N PHE A 164 -18.59 2.28 5.70
CA PHE A 164 -17.47 2.92 5.04
C PHE A 164 -17.52 2.79 3.52
N ASN A 165 -17.95 1.64 2.98
CA ASN A 165 -18.16 1.47 1.55
C ASN A 165 -19.25 2.41 1.00
N LEU A 166 -20.39 2.53 1.70
CA LEU A 166 -21.46 3.47 1.35
C LEU A 166 -21.01 4.93 1.41
N TYR A 167 -20.24 5.27 2.45
CA TYR A 167 -19.64 6.60 2.58
C TYR A 167 -18.73 6.92 1.38
N LEU A 168 -17.85 6.00 0.99
CA LEU A 168 -16.96 6.17 -0.18
C LEU A 168 -17.76 6.36 -1.48
N ASP A 169 -18.83 5.60 -1.67
CA ASP A 169 -19.68 5.73 -2.85
C ASP A 169 -20.33 7.11 -2.95
N ASN A 170 -20.76 7.65 -1.83
CA ASN A 170 -21.30 9.02 -1.75
C ASN A 170 -20.23 10.08 -1.92
N ALA A 171 -19.08 9.95 -1.22
CA ALA A 171 -17.99 10.91 -1.29
C ALA A 171 -17.36 11.01 -2.69
N LEU A 172 -17.40 9.91 -3.46
CA LEU A 172 -16.84 9.84 -4.81
C LEU A 172 -17.91 10.00 -5.92
N LYS A 173 -19.15 10.37 -5.57
CA LYS A 173 -20.26 10.45 -6.53
C LYS A 173 -20.05 11.51 -7.61
N ASN A 174 -19.40 12.62 -7.29
CA ASN A 174 -19.22 13.75 -8.19
C ASN A 174 -17.97 13.65 -9.08
N TYR A 175 -17.19 12.56 -8.97
CA TYR A 175 -15.94 12.38 -9.71
C TYR A 175 -16.07 11.50 -10.96
N ASP A 176 -17.29 11.07 -11.32
CA ASP A 176 -17.57 10.28 -12.54
C ASP A 176 -17.71 11.15 -13.80
N GLU A 177 -17.70 12.49 -13.71
CA GLU A 177 -18.09 13.38 -14.81
C GLU A 177 -16.92 14.04 -15.54
N GLU A 178 -15.66 13.81 -15.15
CA GLU A 178 -14.49 14.51 -15.74
C GLU A 178 -13.43 13.59 -16.40
N VAL A 179 -13.79 12.36 -16.82
CA VAL A 179 -12.85 11.49 -17.54
C VAL A 179 -13.35 11.12 -18.92
#